data_0f2791b0af3a4705349b732c193dd244
#
_entry.id   0f2791b0af3a4705349b732c193dd244
#
_cell.length_a   1.000
_cell.length_b   1.000
_cell.length_c   1.000
_cell.angle_alpha   90.00
_cell.angle_beta   90.00
_cell.angle_gamma   90.00
#
_symmetry.space_group_name_H-M   'P 1'
#
loop_
_entity.id
_entity.type
_entity.pdbx_description
1 polymer ?
#
loop_
_entity_poly.entity_id
_entity_poly.type
_entity_poly.pdbx_seq_one_letter_code
_entity_poly.pdbx_strand_id
1 'polypeptide(L)'
;AEVKDALSYLRLLAYRDALSFLRVANVPRRNLGRRRMEFLREYAVKNSCTLYDALCRCLDDELFKGTKARRLVALVEELSAGCEGRSIAELLSEVLNRSGYEEYLRTEGSQERLDNLAELKQSVRDYEETGGEECTLTHYLAHVALFTNSDADTGKDAVKLMTVHAAKGLEFPHVFLCCLNEGILPSQKT
;
A
#
# COMPACT_ATOMS: atom_id res chain seq x y z
N ALA A 1 -2.39 -6.09 -5.05
CA ALA A 1 -3.10 -4.85 -4.67
C ALA A 1 -3.00 -4.60 -3.16
N GLU A 2 -3.36 -5.58 -2.34
CA GLU A 2 -3.47 -5.53 -0.86
C GLU A 2 -2.16 -5.21 -0.15
N VAL A 3 -1.03 -5.78 -0.60
CA VAL A 3 0.31 -5.47 -0.08
C VAL A 3 0.63 -3.98 -0.29
N LYS A 4 0.32 -3.44 -1.47
CA LYS A 4 0.53 -2.01 -1.75
C LYS A 4 -0.39 -1.12 -0.91
N ASP A 5 -1.61 -1.56 -0.61
CA ASP A 5 -2.54 -0.85 0.28
C ASP A 5 -2.03 -0.85 1.72
N ALA A 6 -1.57 -2.01 2.21
CA ALA A 6 -0.98 -2.15 3.54
C ALA A 6 0.27 -1.28 3.73
N LEU A 7 1.19 -1.31 2.76
CA LEU A 7 2.37 -0.44 2.75
C LEU A 7 2.00 1.05 2.68
N SER A 8 0.91 1.40 1.96
CA SER A 8 0.44 2.78 1.91
C SER A 8 -0.15 3.24 3.25
N TYR A 9 -0.76 2.36 4.04
CA TYR A 9 -1.12 2.70 5.42
C TYR A 9 0.12 3.01 6.26
N LEU A 10 1.15 2.17 6.23
CA LEU A 10 2.40 2.43 6.95
C LEU A 10 3.09 3.73 6.50
N ARG A 11 3.14 3.97 5.18
CA ARG A 11 3.69 5.21 4.63
C ARG A 11 2.88 6.44 5.06
N LEU A 12 1.57 6.31 5.16
CA LEU A 12 0.72 7.40 5.63
C LEU A 12 1.01 7.75 7.09
N LEU A 13 1.32 6.76 7.94
CA LEU A 13 1.74 6.99 9.32
C LEU A 13 3.08 7.72 9.39
N ALA A 14 4.05 7.34 8.56
CA ALA A 14 5.40 7.89 8.59
C ALA A 14 5.52 9.25 7.90
N TYR A 15 4.88 9.42 6.74
CA TYR A 15 5.17 10.55 5.82
C TYR A 15 3.97 11.44 5.51
N ARG A 16 2.73 10.99 5.75
CA ARG A 16 1.50 11.70 5.39
C ARG A 16 1.46 12.15 3.91
N ASP A 17 2.13 11.38 3.04
CA ASP A 17 2.27 11.71 1.62
C ASP A 17 0.95 11.55 0.84
N ALA A 18 0.83 12.34 -0.24
CA ALA A 18 -0.39 12.41 -1.03
C ALA A 18 -0.72 11.09 -1.74
N LEU A 19 0.27 10.34 -2.22
CA LEU A 19 0.06 9.09 -2.96
C LEU A 19 -0.49 8.01 -2.03
N SER A 20 0.10 7.86 -0.85
CA SER A 20 -0.37 6.93 0.17
C SER A 20 -1.76 7.29 0.65
N PHE A 21 -2.02 8.58 0.90
CA PHE A 21 -3.35 9.05 1.26
C PHE A 21 -4.40 8.74 0.19
N LEU A 22 -4.15 9.10 -1.07
CA LEU A 22 -5.07 8.85 -2.18
C LEU A 22 -5.41 7.37 -2.32
N ARG A 23 -4.44 6.50 -2.04
CA ARG A 23 -4.62 5.06 -2.16
C ARG A 23 -5.55 4.49 -1.10
N VAL A 24 -5.43 4.95 0.15
CA VAL A 24 -6.15 4.34 1.29
C VAL A 24 -7.32 5.18 1.82
N ALA A 25 -7.46 6.44 1.42
CA ALA A 25 -8.47 7.34 1.96
C ALA A 25 -9.89 6.78 1.91
N ASN A 26 -10.25 6.08 0.83
CA ASN A 26 -11.58 5.51 0.63
C ASN A 26 -11.58 3.96 0.53
N VAL A 27 -10.54 3.31 0.99
CA VAL A 27 -10.42 1.83 1.05
C VAL A 27 -10.02 1.43 2.48
N PRO A 28 -10.92 0.79 3.26
CA PRO A 28 -12.35 0.52 3.01
C PRO A 28 -13.17 1.79 2.76
N ARG A 29 -14.40 1.60 2.24
CA ARG A 29 -15.26 2.73 1.89
C ARG A 29 -15.55 3.66 3.07
N ARG A 30 -15.17 4.95 2.93
CA ARG A 30 -15.34 6.00 3.95
C ARG A 30 -16.19 7.17 3.49
N ASN A 31 -16.86 7.03 2.35
CA ASN A 31 -17.58 8.13 1.69
C ASN A 31 -16.67 9.31 1.29
N LEU A 32 -15.38 9.04 1.04
CA LEU A 32 -14.41 10.02 0.50
C LEU A 32 -14.30 9.82 -1.03
N GLY A 33 -15.45 9.94 -1.71
CA GLY A 33 -15.53 9.78 -3.17
C GLY A 33 -15.03 11.02 -3.93
N ARG A 34 -15.16 10.95 -5.28
CA ARG A 34 -14.59 11.89 -6.24
C ARG A 34 -14.81 13.36 -5.85
N ARG A 35 -16.06 13.78 -5.57
CA ARG A 35 -16.42 15.17 -5.23
C ARG A 35 -15.64 15.70 -4.01
N ARG A 36 -15.49 14.87 -2.97
CA ARG A 36 -14.75 15.25 -1.76
C ARG A 36 -13.26 15.31 -2.00
N MET A 37 -12.74 14.40 -2.82
CA MET A 37 -11.32 14.40 -3.18
C MET A 37 -10.96 15.59 -4.08
N GLU A 38 -11.83 16.01 -4.98
CA GLU A 38 -11.67 17.24 -5.79
C GLU A 38 -11.64 18.48 -4.89
N PHE A 39 -12.57 18.60 -3.96
CA PHE A 39 -12.57 19.67 -2.96
C PHE A 39 -11.26 19.72 -2.16
N LEU A 40 -10.76 18.56 -1.69
CA LEU A 40 -9.50 18.52 -0.95
C LEU A 40 -8.30 18.94 -1.80
N ARG A 41 -8.28 18.60 -3.09
CA ARG A 41 -7.22 19.04 -4.02
C ARG A 41 -7.22 20.55 -4.19
N GLU A 42 -8.37 21.13 -4.41
CA GLU A 42 -8.53 22.58 -4.55
C GLU A 42 -8.12 23.32 -3.26
N TYR A 43 -8.55 22.78 -2.10
CA TYR A 43 -8.18 23.32 -0.80
C TYR A 43 -6.67 23.22 -0.56
N ALA A 44 -6.05 22.07 -0.87
CA ALA A 44 -4.62 21.83 -0.68
C ALA A 44 -3.76 22.79 -1.54
N VAL A 45 -4.13 22.98 -2.80
CA VAL A 45 -3.46 23.93 -3.71
C VAL A 45 -3.60 25.36 -3.17
N LYS A 46 -4.82 25.79 -2.82
CA LYS A 46 -5.08 27.14 -2.31
C LYS A 46 -4.33 27.47 -1.01
N ASN A 47 -4.14 26.47 -0.15
CA ASN A 47 -3.54 26.63 1.18
C ASN A 47 -2.11 26.10 1.28
N SER A 48 -1.50 25.68 0.16
CA SER A 48 -0.13 25.15 0.10
C SER A 48 0.12 24.06 1.16
N CYS A 49 -0.80 23.09 1.26
CA CYS A 49 -0.70 21.99 2.22
C CYS A 49 -0.91 20.62 1.53
N THR A 50 -0.62 19.52 2.25
CA THR A 50 -0.86 18.18 1.72
C THR A 50 -2.35 17.86 1.64
N LEU A 51 -2.72 16.82 0.87
CA LEU A 51 -4.11 16.34 0.83
C LEU A 51 -4.59 15.83 2.19
N TYR A 52 -3.69 15.23 2.96
CA TYR A 52 -3.99 14.77 4.31
C TYR A 52 -4.23 15.95 5.25
N ASP A 53 -3.37 16.98 5.22
CA ASP A 53 -3.57 18.20 6.01
C ASP A 53 -4.87 18.93 5.64
N ALA A 54 -5.19 18.95 4.32
CA ALA A 54 -6.46 19.50 3.86
C ALA A 54 -7.65 18.77 4.48
N LEU A 55 -7.61 17.41 4.52
CA LEU A 55 -8.65 16.64 5.19
C LEU A 55 -8.75 16.99 6.68
N CYS A 56 -7.61 17.03 7.39
CA CYS A 56 -7.59 17.37 8.82
C CYS A 56 -8.24 18.74 9.10
N ARG A 57 -7.93 19.75 8.27
CA ARG A 57 -8.46 21.12 8.41
C ARG A 57 -9.94 21.25 8.03
N CYS A 58 -10.44 20.39 7.16
CA CYS A 58 -11.80 20.43 6.63
C CYS A 58 -12.78 19.45 7.31
N LEU A 59 -12.39 18.77 8.39
CA LEU A 59 -13.23 17.77 9.06
C LEU A 59 -14.58 18.32 9.56
N ASP A 60 -14.66 19.62 9.84
CA ASP A 60 -15.89 20.28 10.31
C ASP A 60 -16.76 20.84 9.19
N ASP A 61 -16.27 20.81 7.95
CA ASP A 61 -17.04 21.23 6.78
C ASP A 61 -18.25 20.31 6.56
N GLU A 62 -19.37 20.89 6.14
CA GLU A 62 -20.63 20.19 5.84
C GLU A 62 -20.42 19.05 4.84
N LEU A 63 -19.46 19.21 3.91
CA LEU A 63 -19.16 18.21 2.89
C LEU A 63 -18.65 16.89 3.50
N PHE A 64 -18.03 16.94 4.68
CA PHE A 64 -17.48 15.74 5.36
C PHE A 64 -18.39 15.19 6.46
N LYS A 65 -19.52 15.82 6.75
CA LYS A 65 -20.53 15.27 7.65
C LYS A 65 -21.05 13.91 7.11
N GLY A 66 -21.22 12.94 7.99
CA GLY A 66 -21.66 11.59 7.64
C GLY A 66 -20.62 10.73 6.93
N THR A 67 -19.36 11.20 6.81
CA THR A 67 -18.23 10.40 6.35
C THR A 67 -17.52 9.71 7.52
N LYS A 68 -16.67 8.72 7.20
CA LYS A 68 -15.75 8.13 8.19
C LYS A 68 -14.37 8.83 8.22
N ALA A 69 -14.28 10.06 7.68
CA ALA A 69 -13.03 10.84 7.62
C ALA A 69 -12.39 11.04 9.01
N ARG A 70 -13.19 11.44 10.00
CA ARG A 70 -12.71 11.63 11.38
C ARG A 70 -12.06 10.39 11.97
N ARG A 71 -12.61 9.20 11.67
CA ARG A 71 -12.04 7.92 12.15
C ARG A 71 -10.69 7.64 11.50
N LEU A 72 -10.54 7.95 10.21
CA LEU A 72 -9.27 7.80 9.52
C LEU A 72 -8.22 8.77 10.09
N VAL A 73 -8.58 10.04 10.27
CA VAL A 73 -7.66 11.04 10.82
C VAL A 73 -7.25 10.67 12.25
N ALA A 74 -8.20 10.34 13.12
CA ALA A 74 -7.91 9.92 14.50
C ALA A 74 -6.97 8.70 14.54
N LEU A 75 -7.20 7.70 13.69
CA LEU A 75 -6.35 6.52 13.58
C LEU A 75 -4.91 6.90 13.18
N VAL A 76 -4.77 7.75 12.14
CA VAL A 76 -3.45 8.15 11.65
C VAL A 76 -2.72 8.99 12.68
N GLU A 77 -3.37 9.98 13.30
CA GLU A 77 -2.74 10.82 14.32
C GLU A 77 -2.29 10.01 15.55
N GLU A 78 -3.13 9.11 16.02
CA GLU A 78 -2.81 8.27 17.18
C GLU A 78 -1.65 7.31 16.89
N LEU A 79 -1.67 6.60 15.74
CA LEU A 79 -0.63 5.63 15.41
C LEU A 79 0.67 6.28 14.93
N SER A 80 0.62 7.49 14.37
CA SER A 80 1.82 8.24 14.00
C SER A 80 2.58 8.72 15.22
N ALA A 81 1.90 8.96 16.35
CA ALA A 81 2.54 9.39 17.58
C ALA A 81 3.45 8.26 18.11
N GLY A 82 4.78 8.45 18.01
CA GLY A 82 5.77 7.48 18.48
C GLY A 82 5.91 6.23 17.60
N CYS A 83 5.51 6.26 16.34
CA CYS A 83 5.56 5.10 15.45
C CYS A 83 6.99 4.57 15.20
N GLU A 84 8.00 5.44 15.25
CA GLU A 84 9.42 5.04 15.05
C GLU A 84 10.00 4.21 16.21
N GLY A 85 9.41 4.25 17.37
CA GLY A 85 9.82 3.45 18.55
C GLY A 85 9.01 2.17 18.76
N ARG A 86 8.10 1.83 17.82
CA ARG A 86 7.22 0.66 17.92
C ARG A 86 7.60 -0.42 16.94
N SER A 87 7.26 -1.67 17.25
CA SER A 87 7.36 -2.78 16.29
C SER A 87 6.54 -2.47 15.03
N ILE A 88 7.17 -2.61 13.87
CA ILE A 88 6.55 -2.39 12.55
C ILE A 88 5.44 -3.41 12.31
N ALA A 89 5.67 -4.67 12.75
CA ALA A 89 4.69 -5.74 12.63
C ALA A 89 3.44 -5.47 13.48
N GLU A 90 3.62 -4.90 14.70
CA GLU A 90 2.50 -4.46 15.54
C GLU A 90 1.76 -3.28 14.90
N LEU A 91 2.47 -2.26 14.43
CA LEU A 91 1.88 -1.11 13.74
C LEU A 91 1.10 -1.54 12.51
N LEU A 92 1.66 -2.44 11.70
CA LEU A 92 1.00 -2.98 10.52
C LEU A 92 -0.29 -3.71 10.90
N SER A 93 -0.22 -4.59 11.88
CA SER A 93 -1.39 -5.36 12.34
C SER A 93 -2.47 -4.45 12.91
N GLU A 94 -2.08 -3.46 13.72
CA GLU A 94 -2.99 -2.52 14.34
C GLU A 94 -3.66 -1.59 13.32
N VAL A 95 -2.90 -1.02 12.38
CA VAL A 95 -3.48 -0.13 11.36
C VAL A 95 -4.43 -0.88 10.42
N LEU A 96 -4.11 -2.10 10.01
CA LEU A 96 -4.97 -2.90 9.14
C LEU A 96 -6.27 -3.31 9.83
N ASN A 97 -6.20 -3.67 11.12
CA ASN A 97 -7.37 -4.03 11.91
C ASN A 97 -8.25 -2.79 12.19
N ARG A 98 -7.68 -1.74 12.78
CA ARG A 98 -8.44 -0.54 13.20
C ARG A 98 -8.97 0.29 12.03
N SER A 99 -8.29 0.26 10.88
CA SER A 99 -8.82 0.86 9.64
C SER A 99 -10.02 0.12 9.08
N GLY A 100 -10.25 -1.13 9.50
CA GLY A 100 -11.24 -2.06 8.97
C GLY A 100 -10.82 -2.70 7.64
N TYR A 101 -9.52 -2.63 7.27
CA TYR A 101 -9.04 -3.14 5.98
C TYR A 101 -9.06 -4.68 5.91
N GLU A 102 -8.67 -5.37 6.98
CA GLU A 102 -8.75 -6.84 7.02
C GLU A 102 -10.20 -7.33 6.97
N GLU A 103 -11.11 -6.68 7.69
CA GLU A 103 -12.52 -7.02 7.67
C GLU A 103 -13.14 -6.77 6.28
N TYR A 104 -12.73 -5.69 5.62
CA TYR A 104 -13.11 -5.41 4.25
C TYR A 104 -12.70 -6.55 3.31
N LEU A 105 -11.47 -7.06 3.40
CA LEU A 105 -11.02 -8.20 2.58
C LEU A 105 -11.76 -9.50 2.90
N ARG A 106 -12.07 -9.75 4.18
CA ARG A 106 -12.88 -10.91 4.58
C ARG A 106 -14.30 -10.85 3.98
N THR A 107 -14.90 -9.67 3.98
CA THR A 107 -16.26 -9.49 3.40
C THR A 107 -16.26 -9.59 1.88
N GLU A 108 -15.15 -9.27 1.21
CA GLU A 108 -14.99 -9.52 -0.23
C GLU A 108 -14.76 -11.00 -0.58
N GLY A 109 -14.53 -11.87 0.41
CA GLY A 109 -14.36 -13.31 0.23
C GLY A 109 -13.06 -13.73 -0.47
N SER A 110 -12.05 -12.87 -0.50
CA SER A 110 -10.78 -13.15 -1.16
C SER A 110 -9.75 -13.72 -0.19
N GLN A 111 -9.72 -15.05 -0.05
CA GLN A 111 -8.74 -15.74 0.80
C GLN A 111 -7.30 -15.46 0.34
N GLU A 112 -7.04 -15.49 -0.96
CA GLU A 112 -5.71 -15.17 -1.52
C GLU A 112 -5.16 -13.82 -1.05
N ARG A 113 -6.01 -12.79 -0.98
CA ARG A 113 -5.59 -11.45 -0.53
C ARG A 113 -5.30 -11.42 0.97
N LEU A 114 -6.01 -12.20 1.76
CA LEU A 114 -5.73 -12.37 3.20
C LEU A 114 -4.42 -13.12 3.42
N ASP A 115 -4.15 -14.15 2.63
CA ASP A 115 -2.90 -14.90 2.67
C ASP A 115 -1.71 -14.00 2.30
N ASN A 116 -1.83 -13.17 1.27
CA ASN A 116 -0.81 -12.18 0.90
C ASN A 116 -0.54 -11.16 2.05
N LEU A 117 -1.56 -10.77 2.81
CA LEU A 117 -1.35 -9.92 3.99
C LEU A 117 -0.66 -10.67 5.13
N ALA A 118 -0.97 -11.96 5.31
CA ALA A 118 -0.31 -12.80 6.32
C ALA A 118 1.18 -12.96 5.97
N GLU A 119 1.51 -13.20 4.71
CA GLU A 119 2.89 -13.25 4.21
C GLU A 119 3.62 -11.91 4.43
N LEU A 120 2.98 -10.79 4.13
CA LEU A 120 3.56 -9.47 4.40
C LEU A 120 3.86 -9.28 5.88
N LYS A 121 2.92 -9.63 6.77
CA LYS A 121 3.12 -9.54 8.23
C LYS A 121 4.27 -10.43 8.70
N GLN A 122 4.44 -11.61 8.10
CA GLN A 122 5.56 -12.49 8.42
C GLN A 122 6.88 -11.89 7.93
N SER A 123 6.93 -11.41 6.69
CA SER A 123 8.12 -10.74 6.13
C SER A 123 8.57 -9.53 6.95
N VAL A 124 7.63 -8.76 7.52
CA VAL A 124 7.95 -7.65 8.43
C VAL A 124 8.59 -8.16 9.71
N ARG A 125 8.06 -9.23 10.31
CA ARG A 125 8.66 -9.85 11.52
C ARG A 125 10.07 -10.35 11.26
N ASP A 126 10.26 -11.07 10.15
CA ASP A 126 11.58 -11.60 9.76
C ASP A 126 12.59 -10.45 9.56
N TYR A 127 12.13 -9.32 8.99
CA TYR A 127 12.95 -8.12 8.86
C TYR A 127 13.32 -7.53 10.23
N GLU A 128 12.39 -7.42 11.17
CA GLU A 128 12.66 -6.91 12.52
C GLU A 128 13.63 -7.82 13.29
N GLU A 129 13.50 -9.15 13.14
CA GLU A 129 14.40 -10.12 13.78
C GLU A 129 15.85 -10.04 13.25
N THR A 130 16.01 -9.70 11.97
CA THR A 130 17.32 -9.64 11.31
C THR A 130 17.94 -8.24 11.28
N GLY A 131 17.14 -7.19 11.44
CA GLY A 131 17.53 -5.79 11.19
C GLY A 131 18.24 -5.08 12.34
N GLY A 132 18.32 -5.65 13.54
CA GLY A 132 19.00 -5.07 14.70
C GLY A 132 18.41 -3.75 15.22
N GLU A 133 19.24 -2.91 15.85
CA GLU A 133 18.79 -1.68 16.53
C GLU A 133 18.30 -0.56 15.56
N GLU A 134 18.59 -0.66 14.27
CA GLU A 134 18.19 0.35 13.26
C GLU A 134 16.82 0.06 12.60
N CYS A 135 16.04 -0.86 13.16
CA CYS A 135 14.77 -1.30 12.60
C CYS A 135 13.64 -0.30 12.88
N THR A 136 13.67 0.85 12.23
CA THR A 136 12.61 1.86 12.30
C THR A 136 11.62 1.72 11.14
N LEU A 137 10.42 2.28 11.31
CA LEU A 137 9.40 2.28 10.24
C LEU A 137 9.91 2.95 8.96
N THR A 138 10.60 4.08 9.08
CA THR A 138 11.17 4.81 7.93
C THR A 138 12.27 4.02 7.26
N HIS A 139 13.12 3.31 8.00
CA HIS A 139 14.15 2.45 7.44
C HIS A 139 13.55 1.24 6.69
N TYR A 140 12.55 0.59 7.26
CA TYR A 140 11.81 -0.49 6.60
C TYR A 140 11.17 -0.02 5.27
N LEU A 141 10.50 1.14 5.28
CA LEU A 141 9.85 1.68 4.08
C LEU A 141 10.87 2.04 2.98
N ALA A 142 12.04 2.55 3.35
CA ALA A 142 13.15 2.78 2.42
C ALA A 142 13.69 1.47 1.84
N HIS A 143 13.86 0.45 2.67
CA HIS A 143 14.28 -0.90 2.26
C HIS A 143 13.32 -1.50 1.24
N VAL A 144 12.02 -1.51 1.52
CA VAL A 144 10.99 -2.02 0.59
C VAL A 144 10.98 -1.24 -0.73
N ALA A 145 11.18 0.08 -0.70
CA ALA A 145 11.23 0.91 -1.91
C ALA A 145 12.44 0.56 -2.80
N LEU A 146 13.57 0.17 -2.22
CA LEU A 146 14.74 -0.29 -2.97
C LEU A 146 14.50 -1.64 -3.62
N PHE A 147 13.87 -2.59 -2.94
CA PHE A 147 13.57 -3.92 -3.48
C PHE A 147 12.60 -3.86 -4.66
N THR A 148 11.56 -3.02 -4.59
CA THR A 148 10.64 -2.83 -5.72
C THR A 148 11.29 -2.22 -6.96
N ASN A 149 12.43 -1.55 -6.80
CA ASN A 149 13.20 -1.00 -7.92
C ASN A 149 14.34 -1.94 -8.37
N SER A 150 14.84 -2.83 -7.50
CA SER A 150 15.98 -3.72 -7.79
C SER A 150 15.58 -5.06 -8.38
N ASP A 151 14.31 -5.43 -8.41
CA ASP A 151 13.82 -6.59 -9.18
C ASP A 151 14.08 -6.44 -10.69
N ALA A 152 14.55 -5.25 -11.11
CA ALA A 152 14.90 -5.00 -12.51
C ALA A 152 16.34 -5.38 -12.87
N ASP A 153 17.30 -5.48 -11.93
CA ASP A 153 18.70 -5.75 -12.30
C ASP A 153 19.56 -6.28 -11.14
N THR A 154 19.36 -7.53 -10.76
CA THR A 154 20.42 -8.26 -10.07
C THR A 154 21.36 -8.78 -11.15
N GLY A 155 22.49 -8.13 -11.39
CA GLY A 155 23.54 -8.61 -12.32
C GLY A 155 24.14 -9.99 -11.95
N LYS A 156 23.31 -10.90 -11.43
CA LYS A 156 23.61 -12.30 -11.16
C LYS A 156 23.24 -13.11 -12.40
N ASP A 157 24.12 -14.00 -12.79
CA ASP A 157 23.85 -15.04 -13.78
C ASP A 157 22.75 -15.97 -13.23
N ALA A 158 21.50 -15.66 -13.57
CA ALA A 158 20.32 -16.37 -13.07
C ALA A 158 19.26 -16.47 -14.15
N VAL A 159 18.52 -17.59 -14.15
CA VAL A 159 17.35 -17.78 -15.02
C VAL A 159 16.23 -16.86 -14.52
N LYS A 160 15.78 -15.95 -15.41
CA LYS A 160 14.69 -15.03 -15.09
C LYS A 160 13.35 -15.67 -15.47
N LEU A 161 12.47 -15.87 -14.48
CA LEU A 161 11.10 -16.32 -14.70
C LEU A 161 10.15 -15.11 -14.62
N MET A 162 9.34 -14.93 -15.68
CA MET A 162 8.43 -13.78 -15.74
C MET A 162 7.24 -14.06 -16.65
N THR A 163 6.20 -13.26 -16.53
CA THR A 163 5.06 -13.32 -17.48
C THR A 163 5.42 -12.64 -18.80
N VAL A 164 4.72 -12.98 -19.88
CA VAL A 164 4.87 -12.32 -21.18
C VAL A 164 4.63 -10.81 -21.08
N HIS A 165 3.70 -10.37 -20.24
CA HIS A 165 3.45 -8.95 -20.00
C HIS A 165 4.61 -8.26 -19.27
N ALA A 166 5.25 -8.94 -18.33
CA ALA A 166 6.43 -8.40 -17.62
C ALA A 166 7.66 -8.33 -18.53
N ALA A 167 7.75 -9.19 -19.54
CA ALA A 167 8.82 -9.21 -20.53
C ALA A 167 8.69 -8.12 -21.60
N LYS A 168 7.59 -7.38 -21.67
CA LYS A 168 7.37 -6.33 -22.68
C LYS A 168 8.45 -5.25 -22.59
N GLY A 169 9.22 -5.10 -23.68
CA GLY A 169 10.31 -4.12 -23.77
C GLY A 169 11.65 -4.60 -23.23
N LEU A 170 11.75 -5.86 -22.79
CA LEU A 170 13.00 -6.50 -22.39
C LEU A 170 13.53 -7.38 -23.52
N GLU A 171 14.85 -7.49 -23.64
CA GLU A 171 15.54 -8.32 -24.62
C GLU A 171 16.42 -9.34 -23.91
N PHE A 172 16.32 -10.61 -24.33
CA PHE A 172 17.10 -11.72 -23.76
C PHE A 172 17.74 -12.53 -24.90
N PRO A 173 19.02 -12.95 -24.75
CA PRO A 173 19.69 -13.76 -25.76
C PRO A 173 19.06 -15.16 -25.95
N HIS A 174 18.44 -15.69 -24.87
CA HIS A 174 17.76 -16.99 -24.90
C HIS A 174 16.42 -16.84 -24.19
N VAL A 175 15.33 -17.31 -24.84
CA VAL A 175 13.97 -17.24 -24.30
C VAL A 175 13.32 -18.61 -24.42
N PHE A 176 12.76 -19.10 -23.32
CA PHE A 176 11.94 -20.29 -23.26
C PHE A 176 10.50 -19.92 -22.96
N LEU A 177 9.61 -20.09 -23.93
CA LEU A 177 8.17 -19.92 -23.73
C LEU A 177 7.55 -21.22 -23.24
N CYS A 178 7.01 -21.21 -22.04
CA CYS A 178 6.31 -22.34 -21.42
C CYS A 178 4.79 -22.17 -21.54
N CYS A 179 4.05 -23.28 -21.36
CA CYS A 179 2.58 -23.30 -21.38
C CYS A 179 1.94 -22.85 -22.70
N LEU A 180 2.59 -23.14 -23.84
CA LEU A 180 2.03 -22.95 -25.18
C LEU A 180 0.98 -24.02 -25.49
N ASN A 181 -0.10 -24.07 -24.71
CA ASN A 181 -1.20 -24.98 -24.90
C ASN A 181 -2.42 -24.22 -25.43
N GLU A 182 -3.18 -24.86 -26.33
CA GLU A 182 -4.41 -24.29 -26.86
C GLU A 182 -5.38 -23.93 -25.72
N GLY A 183 -5.90 -22.70 -25.74
CA GLY A 183 -6.77 -22.16 -24.69
C GLY A 183 -6.04 -21.47 -23.54
N ILE A 184 -4.70 -21.62 -23.40
CA ILE A 184 -3.86 -20.88 -22.43
C ILE A 184 -3.08 -19.78 -23.15
N LEU A 185 -2.30 -20.15 -24.18
CA LEU A 185 -1.61 -19.21 -25.07
C LEU A 185 -1.56 -19.81 -26.49
N PRO A 186 -2.31 -19.25 -27.49
CA PRO A 186 -3.20 -18.08 -27.36
C PRO A 186 -4.47 -18.37 -26.54
N SER A 187 -4.93 -17.36 -25.79
CA SER A 187 -6.18 -17.46 -25.05
C SER A 187 -7.37 -17.33 -26.01
N GLN A 188 -8.39 -18.19 -25.88
CA GLN A 188 -9.60 -18.15 -26.71
C GLN A 188 -10.60 -17.04 -26.29
N LYS A 189 -10.20 -16.11 -25.39
CA LYS A 189 -11.04 -14.96 -25.06
C LYS A 189 -10.88 -13.88 -26.11
N THR A 190 -11.81 -13.88 -27.03
CA THR A 190 -12.19 -12.75 -27.90
C THR A 190 -12.99 -11.75 -27.08
#